data_1692d006e75fa84705c794d28e6e2ac7
#
_entry.id   1692d006e75fa84705c794d28e6e2ac7
#
_cell.length_a   1.000
_cell.length_b   1.000
_cell.length_c   1.000
_cell.angle_alpha   90.00
_cell.angle_beta   90.00
_cell.angle_gamma   90.00
#
_symmetry.space_group_name_H-M   'P 1'
#
loop_
_entity.id
_entity.type
_entity.pdbx_description
1 polymer ?
#
loop_
_entity_poly.entity_id
_entity_poly.type
_entity_poly.pdbx_seq_one_letter_code
_entity_poly.pdbx_strand_id
1 'polypeptide(L)'
;MSENISKKIVAIGGGENGRLKSDGTRLPYELEKQDREIIRLTGKENPNFLFIGHSQLLENQEGYFQVMKAVYEQRYGCSCKDLKSNKLNDVEYVKTLIDWADIIYEGGGNTLDMIKMWKETGFDKTLRQAWESGKVMCGVSAGANCWFKECSSDSLKIKYGDDQPLIGMECLGFIDGLFVSHCDAPGRRENVKELLRTSNQVGLSMSNCTALEIVDDKYRLIISDASYHGIEAYGLKSYWDNGKYLEKKIN
;
A
#
# COMPACT_ATOMS: atom_id res chain seq x y z
N MET A 1 13.15 -29.69 -9.72
CA MET A 1 12.35 -28.63 -10.36
C MET A 1 12.31 -27.48 -9.35
N SER A 2 12.90 -26.32 -9.65
CA SER A 2 12.80 -25.15 -8.78
C SER A 2 11.33 -24.76 -8.76
N GLU A 3 10.70 -24.77 -7.58
CA GLU A 3 9.37 -24.18 -7.42
C GLU A 3 9.43 -22.75 -7.92
N ASN A 4 8.53 -22.41 -8.82
CA ASN A 4 8.45 -21.06 -9.37
C ASN A 4 7.89 -20.16 -8.26
N ILE A 5 8.74 -19.35 -7.64
CA ILE A 5 8.37 -18.47 -6.52
C ILE A 5 7.52 -17.35 -7.07
N SER A 6 6.23 -17.31 -6.72
CA SER A 6 5.31 -16.26 -7.13
C SER A 6 5.54 -14.95 -6.37
N LYS A 7 5.63 -13.85 -7.11
CA LYS A 7 5.72 -12.48 -6.57
C LYS A 7 4.33 -11.92 -6.35
N LYS A 8 4.06 -11.39 -5.15
CA LYS A 8 2.70 -11.04 -4.73
C LYS A 8 2.65 -9.63 -4.15
N ILE A 9 1.71 -8.82 -4.64
CA ILE A 9 1.43 -7.49 -4.10
C ILE A 9 -0.08 -7.30 -3.96
N VAL A 10 -0.52 -6.68 -2.85
CA VAL A 10 -1.88 -6.18 -2.67
C VAL A 10 -1.82 -4.70 -2.31
N ALA A 11 -2.12 -3.86 -3.29
CA ALA A 11 -2.06 -2.40 -3.17
C ALA A 11 -3.46 -1.82 -2.92
N ILE A 12 -3.73 -1.36 -1.69
CA ILE A 12 -5.03 -0.89 -1.23
C ILE A 12 -5.13 0.62 -1.46
N GLY A 13 -6.17 1.05 -2.21
CA GLY A 13 -6.38 2.46 -2.51
C GLY A 13 -6.70 3.32 -1.30
N GLY A 14 -7.38 2.76 -0.31
CA GLY A 14 -7.79 3.40 0.94
C GLY A 14 -8.94 2.66 1.58
N GLY A 15 -9.42 3.16 2.71
CA GLY A 15 -10.52 2.58 3.49
C GLY A 15 -10.17 2.46 4.97
N GLU A 16 -11.20 2.23 5.79
CA GLU A 16 -11.06 2.13 7.24
C GLU A 16 -10.96 0.67 7.69
N ASN A 17 -10.10 0.46 8.71
CA ASN A 17 -9.86 -0.87 9.27
C ASN A 17 -10.44 -1.05 10.68
N GLY A 18 -11.48 -0.31 11.03
CA GLY A 18 -12.19 -0.45 12.29
C GLY A 18 -11.47 0.18 13.49
N ARG A 19 -10.58 1.14 13.28
CA ARG A 19 -9.85 1.82 14.36
C ARG A 19 -10.77 2.53 15.34
N LEU A 20 -10.34 2.58 16.59
CA LEU A 20 -11.03 3.28 17.66
C LEU A 20 -10.83 4.79 17.53
N LYS A 21 -11.90 5.57 17.62
CA LYS A 21 -11.86 7.02 17.70
C LYS A 21 -11.62 7.51 19.12
N SER A 22 -11.26 8.77 19.27
CA SER A 22 -11.05 9.43 20.59
C SER A 22 -12.30 9.46 21.46
N ASP A 23 -13.49 9.42 20.85
CA ASP A 23 -14.79 9.38 21.55
C ASP A 23 -15.20 7.95 22.01
N GLY A 24 -14.34 6.95 21.81
CA GLY A 24 -14.59 5.54 22.15
C GLY A 24 -15.44 4.78 21.15
N THR A 25 -15.93 5.40 20.07
CA THR A 25 -16.60 4.71 18.98
C THR A 25 -15.59 4.14 17.99
N ARG A 26 -16.01 3.12 17.21
CA ARG A 26 -15.16 2.55 16.15
C ARG A 26 -15.58 3.07 14.79
N LEU A 27 -14.61 3.32 13.93
CA LEU A 27 -14.84 3.47 12.51
C LEU A 27 -15.28 2.14 11.89
N PRO A 28 -15.94 2.14 10.73
CA PRO A 28 -16.29 0.89 10.05
C PRO A 28 -15.04 0.07 9.70
N TYR A 29 -15.20 -1.24 9.58
CA TYR A 29 -14.18 -2.11 9.03
C TYR A 29 -14.54 -2.41 7.58
N GLU A 30 -13.86 -1.74 6.66
CA GLU A 30 -14.16 -1.72 5.23
C GLU A 30 -13.24 -2.63 4.40
N LEU A 31 -12.11 -3.06 4.98
CA LEU A 31 -11.04 -3.76 4.26
C LEU A 31 -11.04 -5.28 4.47
N GLU A 32 -12.15 -5.86 4.93
CA GLU A 32 -12.20 -7.29 5.26
C GLU A 32 -11.82 -8.20 4.09
N LYS A 33 -12.29 -7.91 2.87
CA LYS A 33 -11.98 -8.73 1.69
C LYS A 33 -10.50 -8.63 1.32
N GLN A 34 -9.92 -7.45 1.43
CA GLN A 34 -8.51 -7.20 1.15
C GLN A 34 -7.62 -7.94 2.16
N ASP A 35 -7.92 -7.82 3.45
CA ASP A 35 -7.14 -8.46 4.51
C ASP A 35 -7.23 -10.00 4.44
N ARG A 36 -8.42 -10.55 4.16
CA ARG A 36 -8.58 -12.00 3.93
C ARG A 36 -7.77 -12.49 2.73
N GLU A 37 -7.74 -11.71 1.66
CA GLU A 37 -6.98 -12.07 0.46
C GLU A 37 -5.47 -12.01 0.70
N ILE A 38 -4.98 -11.00 1.42
CA ILE A 38 -3.57 -10.91 1.85
C ILE A 38 -3.15 -12.19 2.59
N ILE A 39 -3.99 -12.64 3.53
CA ILE A 39 -3.76 -13.87 4.30
C ILE A 39 -3.78 -15.09 3.36
N ARG A 40 -4.79 -15.21 2.51
CA ARG A 40 -4.94 -16.33 1.56
C ARG A 40 -3.72 -16.49 0.64
N LEU A 41 -3.13 -15.39 0.19
CA LEU A 41 -1.95 -15.38 -0.67
C LEU A 41 -0.70 -15.99 -0.03
N THR A 42 -0.64 -16.09 1.29
CA THR A 42 0.47 -16.76 2.00
C THR A 42 0.40 -18.28 1.88
N GLY A 43 -0.79 -18.83 1.63
CA GLY A 43 -1.07 -20.27 1.70
C GLY A 43 -1.02 -20.84 3.11
N LYS A 44 -0.97 -20.01 4.16
CA LYS A 44 -0.92 -20.40 5.57
C LYS A 44 -2.21 -20.02 6.29
N GLU A 45 -2.57 -20.81 7.30
CA GLU A 45 -3.73 -20.53 8.14
C GLU A 45 -3.44 -19.37 9.11
N ASN A 46 -2.29 -19.37 9.75
CA ASN A 46 -1.85 -18.38 10.74
C ASN A 46 -0.48 -17.80 10.30
N PRO A 47 -0.46 -16.91 9.28
CA PRO A 47 0.81 -16.36 8.79
C PRO A 47 1.43 -15.35 9.75
N ASN A 48 2.72 -15.14 9.59
CA ASN A 48 3.49 -14.14 10.30
C ASN A 48 3.32 -12.78 9.62
N PHE A 49 2.70 -11.84 10.31
CA PHE A 49 2.41 -10.49 9.84
C PHE A 49 3.41 -9.49 10.41
N LEU A 50 4.18 -8.85 9.54
CA LEU A 50 5.11 -7.77 9.88
C LEU A 50 4.54 -6.43 9.44
N PHE A 51 4.27 -5.55 10.40
CA PHE A 51 3.87 -4.18 10.14
C PHE A 51 5.11 -3.26 10.08
N ILE A 52 5.18 -2.42 9.03
CA ILE A 52 6.28 -1.47 8.82
C ILE A 52 5.74 -0.04 8.62
N GLY A 53 5.00 0.50 9.57
CA GLY A 53 4.31 1.80 9.48
C GLY A 53 5.23 3.01 9.34
N HIS A 54 6.19 2.95 8.43
CA HIS A 54 7.28 3.92 8.26
C HIS A 54 6.86 5.21 7.54
N SER A 55 5.68 5.22 6.92
CA SER A 55 5.06 6.44 6.39
C SER A 55 4.56 7.40 7.47
N GLN A 56 4.55 6.94 8.74
CA GLN A 56 4.19 7.72 9.91
C GLN A 56 5.43 8.19 10.68
N LEU A 57 5.28 9.28 11.43
CA LEU A 57 6.28 9.70 12.41
C LEU A 57 6.47 8.60 13.48
N LEU A 58 7.69 8.48 14.01
CA LEU A 58 8.07 7.40 14.93
C LEU A 58 7.12 7.27 16.14
N GLU A 59 6.69 8.39 16.70
CA GLU A 59 5.76 8.44 17.83
C GLU A 59 4.37 7.85 17.52
N ASN A 60 3.96 7.85 16.25
CA ASN A 60 2.66 7.32 15.82
C ASN A 60 2.70 5.85 15.42
N GLN A 61 3.89 5.30 15.16
CA GLN A 61 4.04 3.93 14.63
C GLN A 61 3.50 2.88 15.59
N GLU A 62 3.70 3.04 16.90
CA GLU A 62 3.15 2.10 17.89
C GLU A 62 1.62 2.08 17.89
N GLY A 63 0.99 3.24 17.93
CA GLY A 63 -0.48 3.32 17.91
C GLY A 63 -1.06 2.70 16.65
N TYR A 64 -0.43 2.91 15.49
CA TYR A 64 -0.87 2.31 14.24
C TYR A 64 -0.66 0.78 14.25
N PHE A 65 0.48 0.30 14.74
CA PHE A 65 0.70 -1.13 14.90
C PHE A 65 -0.38 -1.79 15.75
N GLN A 66 -0.78 -1.19 16.88
CA GLN A 66 -1.84 -1.76 17.73
C GLN A 66 -3.19 -1.86 17.00
N VAL A 67 -3.53 -0.93 16.12
CA VAL A 67 -4.72 -1.02 15.26
C VAL A 67 -4.61 -2.21 14.30
N MET A 68 -3.47 -2.37 13.62
CA MET A 68 -3.25 -3.46 12.67
C MET A 68 -3.18 -4.82 13.38
N LYS A 69 -2.56 -4.86 14.57
CA LYS A 69 -2.52 -6.05 15.41
C LYS A 69 -3.92 -6.50 15.82
N ALA A 70 -4.81 -5.57 16.18
CA ALA A 70 -6.21 -5.90 16.49
C ALA A 70 -6.94 -6.54 15.31
N VAL A 71 -6.59 -6.19 14.07
CA VAL A 71 -7.15 -6.82 12.87
C VAL A 71 -6.50 -8.18 12.63
N TYR A 72 -5.18 -8.21 12.43
CA TYR A 72 -4.51 -9.42 11.96
C TYR A 72 -4.35 -10.50 13.03
N GLU A 73 -4.07 -10.13 14.29
CA GLU A 73 -3.94 -11.10 15.38
C GLU A 73 -5.29 -11.49 15.99
N GLN A 74 -6.10 -10.50 16.44
CA GLN A 74 -7.32 -10.81 17.19
C GLN A 74 -8.46 -11.31 16.29
N ARG A 75 -8.54 -10.84 15.04
CA ARG A 75 -9.59 -11.24 14.12
C ARG A 75 -9.21 -12.44 13.25
N TYR A 76 -7.95 -12.55 12.85
CA TYR A 76 -7.50 -13.56 11.88
C TYR A 76 -6.47 -14.55 12.41
N GLY A 77 -6.01 -14.40 13.65
CA GLY A 77 -5.09 -15.35 14.29
C GLY A 77 -3.65 -15.31 13.77
N CYS A 78 -3.25 -14.26 13.05
CA CYS A 78 -1.87 -14.07 12.62
C CYS A 78 -0.94 -13.85 13.82
N SER A 79 0.33 -14.24 13.71
CA SER A 79 1.37 -13.77 14.62
C SER A 79 1.85 -12.40 14.16
N CYS A 80 1.77 -11.37 15.03
CA CYS A 80 2.06 -9.97 14.64
C CYS A 80 3.32 -9.44 15.29
N LYS A 81 4.18 -8.80 14.50
CA LYS A 81 5.32 -7.99 14.94
C LYS A 81 5.36 -6.68 14.16
N ASP A 82 6.11 -5.71 14.67
CA ASP A 82 6.40 -4.48 13.96
C ASP A 82 7.92 -4.25 13.82
N LEU A 83 8.29 -3.51 12.80
CA LEU A 83 9.63 -2.97 12.61
C LEU A 83 9.54 -1.44 12.66
N LYS A 84 10.07 -0.84 13.72
CA LYS A 84 10.12 0.62 13.85
C LYS A 84 11.17 1.24 12.93
N SER A 85 10.88 2.42 12.39
CA SER A 85 11.77 3.14 11.46
C SER A 85 13.15 3.44 12.05
N ASN A 86 13.26 3.69 13.35
CA ASN A 86 14.54 3.93 14.04
C ASN A 86 15.42 2.68 14.22
N LYS A 87 14.94 1.49 13.80
CA LYS A 87 15.68 0.24 13.84
C LYS A 87 16.25 -0.19 12.47
N LEU A 88 16.03 0.59 11.43
CA LEU A 88 16.46 0.23 10.07
C LEU A 88 17.98 0.09 9.89
N ASN A 89 18.78 0.73 10.77
CA ASN A 89 20.23 0.58 10.75
C ASN A 89 20.74 -0.67 11.49
N ASP A 90 19.87 -1.40 12.20
CA ASP A 90 20.20 -2.69 12.82
C ASP A 90 19.94 -3.82 11.81
N VAL A 91 20.90 -4.08 10.96
CA VAL A 91 20.78 -5.00 9.80
C VAL A 91 20.38 -6.42 10.25
N GLU A 92 20.95 -6.93 11.33
CA GLU A 92 20.65 -8.28 11.83
C GLU A 92 19.21 -8.36 12.38
N TYR A 93 18.78 -7.33 13.09
CA TYR A 93 17.41 -7.25 13.59
C TYR A 93 16.40 -7.15 12.44
N VAL A 94 16.67 -6.28 11.48
CA VAL A 94 15.83 -6.15 10.27
C VAL A 94 15.75 -7.48 9.54
N LYS A 95 16.90 -8.13 9.28
CA LYS A 95 16.94 -9.43 8.61
C LYS A 95 16.11 -10.47 9.36
N THR A 96 16.24 -10.55 10.68
CA THR A 96 15.50 -11.51 11.52
C THR A 96 13.98 -11.32 11.36
N LEU A 97 13.49 -10.08 11.35
CA LEU A 97 12.05 -9.80 11.18
C LEU A 97 11.57 -10.08 9.75
N ILE A 98 12.35 -9.69 8.74
CA ILE A 98 12.03 -9.95 7.35
C ILE A 98 12.00 -11.46 7.06
N ASP A 99 12.97 -12.22 7.53
CA ASP A 99 13.01 -13.69 7.35
C ASP A 99 11.80 -14.36 8.01
N TRP A 100 11.42 -13.90 9.19
CA TRP A 100 10.27 -14.39 9.95
C TRP A 100 8.92 -14.10 9.26
N ALA A 101 8.78 -12.96 8.57
CA ALA A 101 7.52 -12.52 8.01
C ALA A 101 7.06 -13.37 6.81
N ASP A 102 5.77 -13.61 6.69
CA ASP A 102 5.08 -14.08 5.49
C ASP A 102 4.39 -12.92 4.76
N ILE A 103 3.90 -11.95 5.53
CA ILE A 103 3.26 -10.72 5.08
C ILE A 103 4.09 -9.54 5.56
N ILE A 104 4.37 -8.59 4.65
CA ILE A 104 4.98 -7.30 4.98
C ILE A 104 3.99 -6.21 4.58
N TYR A 105 3.47 -5.50 5.58
CA TYR A 105 2.40 -4.51 5.41
C TYR A 105 2.90 -3.11 5.77
N GLU A 106 2.85 -2.18 4.80
CA GLU A 106 3.09 -0.76 5.05
C GLU A 106 1.78 0.01 5.21
N GLY A 107 1.75 0.90 6.18
CA GLY A 107 0.58 1.76 6.46
C GLY A 107 0.45 2.97 5.54
N GLY A 108 -0.60 3.77 5.79
CA GLY A 108 -0.79 5.07 5.13
C GLY A 108 -0.03 6.19 5.83
N GLY A 109 0.34 7.25 5.07
CA GLY A 109 1.03 8.44 5.58
C GLY A 109 1.85 9.15 4.51
N ASN A 110 3.05 9.64 4.85
CA ASN A 110 3.91 10.39 3.96
C ASN A 110 4.80 9.48 3.10
N THR A 111 4.43 9.28 1.83
CA THR A 111 5.19 8.44 0.89
C THR A 111 6.60 9.00 0.61
N LEU A 112 6.73 10.32 0.50
CA LEU A 112 8.00 10.97 0.12
C LEU A 112 9.08 10.76 1.18
N ASP A 113 8.77 11.07 2.43
CA ASP A 113 9.73 10.93 3.54
C ASP A 113 10.06 9.45 3.78
N MET A 114 9.10 8.54 3.63
CA MET A 114 9.28 7.10 3.73
C MET A 114 10.24 6.55 2.66
N ILE A 115 9.99 6.82 1.39
CA ILE A 115 10.85 6.35 0.28
C ILE A 115 12.27 6.89 0.41
N LYS A 116 12.41 8.17 0.80
CA LYS A 116 13.71 8.76 1.06
C LYS A 116 14.48 7.99 2.13
N MET A 117 13.86 7.76 3.28
CA MET A 117 14.45 7.02 4.40
C MET A 117 14.83 5.58 3.99
N TRP A 118 13.99 4.89 3.24
CA TRP A 118 14.27 3.52 2.79
C TRP A 118 15.48 3.45 1.84
N LYS A 119 15.59 4.42 0.91
CA LYS A 119 16.75 4.51 0.01
C LYS A 119 18.05 4.87 0.77
N GLU A 120 17.98 5.76 1.77
CA GLU A 120 19.12 6.17 2.59
C GLU A 120 19.64 5.02 3.49
N THR A 121 18.76 4.17 4.00
CA THR A 121 19.11 3.03 4.85
C THR A 121 19.39 1.75 4.07
N GLY A 122 19.08 1.70 2.77
CA GLY A 122 19.16 0.49 1.94
C GLY A 122 18.04 -0.52 2.20
N PHE A 123 17.01 -0.14 2.98
CA PHE A 123 15.87 -1.01 3.29
C PHE A 123 15.03 -1.33 2.05
N ASP A 124 15.01 -0.45 1.05
CA ASP A 124 14.40 -0.69 -0.27
C ASP A 124 14.91 -1.98 -0.93
N LYS A 125 16.22 -2.26 -0.82
CA LYS A 125 16.84 -3.49 -1.35
C LYS A 125 16.41 -4.71 -0.57
N THR A 126 16.30 -4.60 0.75
CA THR A 126 15.81 -5.68 1.63
C THR A 126 14.34 -6.04 1.30
N LEU A 127 13.49 -5.03 1.08
CA LEU A 127 12.10 -5.24 0.67
C LEU A 127 12.00 -5.90 -0.71
N ARG A 128 12.87 -5.52 -1.67
CA ARG A 128 12.91 -6.16 -2.99
C ARG A 128 13.28 -7.65 -2.88
N GLN A 129 14.29 -7.99 -2.10
CA GLN A 129 14.68 -9.38 -1.86
C GLN A 129 13.54 -10.18 -1.19
N ALA A 130 12.84 -9.58 -0.22
CA ALA A 130 11.68 -10.18 0.42
C ALA A 130 10.56 -10.49 -0.59
N TRP A 131 10.23 -9.54 -1.48
CA TRP A 131 9.25 -9.73 -2.55
C TRP A 131 9.68 -10.82 -3.54
N GLU A 132 10.93 -10.79 -3.98
CA GLU A 132 11.50 -11.80 -4.88
C GLU A 132 11.56 -13.20 -4.26
N SER A 133 11.61 -13.31 -2.93
CA SER A 133 11.50 -14.57 -2.19
C SER A 133 10.07 -15.08 -1.97
N GLY A 134 9.05 -14.37 -2.51
CA GLY A 134 7.66 -14.80 -2.49
C GLY A 134 6.84 -14.35 -1.29
N LYS A 135 7.36 -13.46 -0.45
CA LYS A 135 6.58 -12.85 0.63
C LYS A 135 5.47 -11.97 0.05
N VAL A 136 4.34 -11.88 0.75
CA VAL A 136 3.22 -11.04 0.34
C VAL A 136 3.52 -9.61 0.77
N MET A 137 3.76 -8.73 -0.23
CA MET A 137 3.92 -7.30 -0.01
C MET A 137 2.55 -6.64 -0.11
N CYS A 138 2.19 -5.82 0.85
CA CYS A 138 0.90 -5.15 0.82
C CYS A 138 0.93 -3.81 1.55
N GLY A 139 -0.14 -3.06 1.46
CA GLY A 139 -0.29 -1.82 2.19
C GLY A 139 -1.38 -0.93 1.63
N VAL A 140 -1.65 0.15 2.37
CA VAL A 140 -2.72 1.10 2.09
C VAL A 140 -2.16 2.49 1.84
N SER A 141 -2.73 3.22 0.86
CA SER A 141 -2.35 4.63 0.59
C SER A 141 -0.84 4.75 0.27
N ALA A 142 -0.04 5.39 1.12
CA ALA A 142 1.42 5.46 0.99
C ALA A 142 2.06 4.06 0.87
N GLY A 143 1.56 3.10 1.65
CA GLY A 143 2.01 1.71 1.62
C GLY A 143 1.56 0.91 0.39
N ALA A 144 0.61 1.44 -0.39
CA ALA A 144 0.28 0.92 -1.71
C ALA A 144 1.14 1.60 -2.79
N ASN A 145 1.27 2.92 -2.70
CA ASN A 145 2.04 3.74 -3.63
C ASN A 145 3.48 3.24 -3.79
N CYS A 146 4.12 2.87 -2.68
CA CYS A 146 5.55 2.57 -2.62
C CYS A 146 6.00 1.41 -3.53
N TRP A 147 5.14 0.47 -3.86
CA TRP A 147 5.49 -0.71 -4.66
C TRP A 147 5.64 -0.42 -6.16
N PHE A 148 5.03 0.64 -6.64
CA PHE A 148 5.03 0.98 -8.06
C PHE A 148 6.28 1.80 -8.45
N LYS A 149 6.43 2.01 -9.76
CA LYS A 149 7.54 2.84 -10.28
C LYS A 149 7.32 4.31 -9.99
N GLU A 150 6.07 4.76 -10.14
CA GLU A 150 5.67 6.13 -9.87
C GLU A 150 4.36 6.16 -9.07
N CYS A 151 4.09 7.25 -8.40
CA CYS A 151 2.79 7.49 -7.77
C CYS A 151 2.37 8.96 -7.80
N SER A 152 1.06 9.19 -7.64
CA SER A 152 0.50 10.48 -7.23
C SER A 152 0.44 10.55 -5.71
N SER A 153 1.10 11.52 -5.11
CA SER A 153 1.25 11.64 -3.65
C SER A 153 0.78 12.98 -3.11
N ASP A 154 0.17 12.97 -1.93
CA ASP A 154 -0.19 14.13 -1.12
C ASP A 154 0.83 14.41 0.00
N SER A 155 2.02 13.87 -0.10
CA SER A 155 3.08 14.02 0.91
C SER A 155 3.39 15.46 1.28
N LEU A 156 3.29 16.40 0.33
CA LEU A 156 3.46 17.82 0.61
C LEU A 156 2.30 18.38 1.45
N LYS A 157 1.07 17.94 1.19
CA LYS A 157 -0.10 18.34 1.99
C LYS A 157 0.04 17.85 3.43
N ILE A 158 0.43 16.59 3.62
CA ILE A 158 0.66 16.01 4.95
C ILE A 158 1.72 16.80 5.73
N LYS A 159 2.76 17.28 5.03
CA LYS A 159 3.91 17.94 5.67
C LYS A 159 3.74 19.44 5.89
N TYR A 160 3.06 20.13 4.95
CA TYR A 160 3.05 21.59 4.89
C TYR A 160 1.64 22.21 4.85
N GLY A 161 0.57 21.39 4.81
CA GLY A 161 -0.82 21.83 4.83
C GLY A 161 -1.57 21.57 3.51
N ASP A 162 -2.90 21.65 3.59
CA ASP A 162 -3.83 21.21 2.53
C ASP A 162 -3.76 22.02 1.24
N ASP A 163 -3.23 23.22 1.27
CA ASP A 163 -3.02 24.12 0.11
C ASP A 163 -1.88 23.67 -0.83
N GLN A 164 -1.07 22.71 -0.37
CA GLN A 164 0.00 22.17 -1.19
C GLN A 164 -0.54 21.28 -2.34
N PRO A 165 0.19 21.24 -3.49
CA PRO A 165 -0.22 20.42 -4.62
C PRO A 165 -0.02 18.92 -4.37
N LEU A 166 -0.76 18.09 -5.11
CA LEU A 166 -0.39 16.71 -5.35
C LEU A 166 0.85 16.65 -6.25
N ILE A 167 1.76 15.72 -5.95
CA ILE A 167 3.01 15.55 -6.69
C ILE A 167 3.13 14.16 -7.32
N GLY A 168 3.76 14.09 -8.48
CA GLY A 168 4.29 12.85 -9.03
C GLY A 168 5.66 12.56 -8.41
N MET A 169 5.93 11.31 -8.07
CA MET A 169 7.22 10.90 -7.54
C MET A 169 7.57 9.46 -7.89
N GLU A 170 8.88 9.19 -7.99
CA GLU A 170 9.40 7.84 -8.13
C GLU A 170 9.35 7.08 -6.79
N CYS A 171 8.98 5.81 -6.87
CA CYS A 171 8.93 4.90 -5.73
C CYS A 171 9.91 3.72 -5.91
N LEU A 172 9.57 2.50 -5.46
CA LEU A 172 10.48 1.34 -5.47
C LEU A 172 10.55 0.61 -6.82
N GLY A 173 9.56 0.77 -7.68
CA GLY A 173 9.54 0.16 -9.00
C GLY A 173 9.51 -1.38 -8.99
N PHE A 174 8.76 -1.99 -8.06
CA PHE A 174 8.50 -3.42 -8.11
C PHE A 174 7.55 -3.75 -9.25
N ILE A 175 6.60 -2.86 -9.48
CA ILE A 175 5.61 -2.92 -10.56
C ILE A 175 5.75 -1.67 -11.43
N ASP A 176 5.79 -1.86 -12.76
CA ASP A 176 5.70 -0.78 -13.71
C ASP A 176 4.28 -0.19 -13.68
N GLY A 177 4.18 1.12 -13.51
CA GLY A 177 2.92 1.84 -13.43
C GLY A 177 3.02 3.08 -12.55
N LEU A 178 2.08 4.00 -12.75
CA LEU A 178 1.82 5.14 -11.89
C LEU A 178 0.60 4.83 -11.03
N PHE A 179 0.82 4.58 -9.74
CA PHE A 179 -0.26 4.24 -8.82
C PHE A 179 -0.90 5.49 -8.20
N VAL A 180 -2.21 5.45 -8.04
CA VAL A 180 -3.00 6.53 -7.44
C VAL A 180 -3.94 5.94 -6.40
N SER A 181 -3.59 6.12 -5.14
CA SER A 181 -4.48 5.83 -4.02
C SER A 181 -5.55 6.93 -3.87
N HIS A 182 -6.69 6.59 -3.24
CA HIS A 182 -7.79 7.54 -3.00
C HIS A 182 -8.21 8.28 -4.27
N CYS A 183 -8.34 7.60 -5.41
CA CYS A 183 -8.62 8.26 -6.69
C CYS A 183 -10.03 8.89 -6.74
N ASP A 184 -10.89 8.56 -5.80
CA ASP A 184 -12.19 9.16 -5.52
C ASP A 184 -12.10 10.50 -4.75
N ALA A 185 -10.92 10.86 -4.21
CA ALA A 185 -10.71 12.14 -3.58
C ALA A 185 -10.53 13.28 -4.61
N PRO A 186 -10.94 14.51 -4.26
CA PRO A 186 -10.84 15.67 -5.16
C PRO A 186 -9.41 15.90 -5.69
N GLY A 187 -9.30 16.21 -6.99
CA GLY A 187 -8.04 16.55 -7.66
C GLY A 187 -7.15 15.35 -8.03
N ARG A 188 -7.43 14.15 -7.55
CA ARG A 188 -6.58 12.96 -7.85
C ARG A 188 -6.65 12.56 -9.32
N ARG A 189 -7.82 12.57 -9.95
CA ARG A 189 -7.99 12.18 -11.36
C ARG A 189 -7.40 13.23 -12.31
N GLU A 190 -7.53 14.50 -11.99
CA GLU A 190 -6.89 15.59 -12.73
C GLU A 190 -5.37 15.50 -12.63
N ASN A 191 -4.84 15.23 -11.43
CA ASN A 191 -3.41 15.09 -11.20
C ASN A 191 -2.83 13.93 -12.00
N VAL A 192 -3.43 12.74 -11.97
CA VAL A 192 -2.91 11.59 -12.74
C VAL A 192 -2.92 11.85 -14.24
N LYS A 193 -3.94 12.53 -14.76
CA LYS A 193 -4.00 12.92 -16.17
C LYS A 193 -2.82 13.81 -16.57
N GLU A 194 -2.45 14.78 -15.73
CA GLU A 194 -1.29 15.64 -15.98
C GLU A 194 0.04 14.89 -15.83
N LEU A 195 0.19 14.07 -14.79
CA LEU A 195 1.41 13.27 -14.60
C LEU A 195 1.66 12.33 -15.78
N LEU A 196 0.64 11.69 -16.32
CA LEU A 196 0.74 10.79 -17.47
C LEU A 196 1.06 11.50 -18.80
N ARG A 197 1.08 12.85 -18.87
CA ARG A 197 1.55 13.56 -20.08
C ARG A 197 3.05 13.42 -20.29
N THR A 198 3.80 13.28 -19.20
CA THR A 198 5.25 13.21 -19.22
C THR A 198 5.79 11.85 -18.77
N SER A 199 4.96 11.04 -18.13
CA SER A 199 5.27 9.68 -17.72
C SER A 199 4.99 8.69 -18.86
N ASN A 200 5.89 7.72 -19.03
CA ASN A 200 5.67 6.59 -19.95
C ASN A 200 4.91 5.43 -19.28
N GLN A 201 4.31 5.67 -18.10
CA GLN A 201 3.60 4.66 -17.35
C GLN A 201 2.13 4.59 -17.73
N VAL A 202 1.49 3.50 -17.30
CA VAL A 202 0.03 3.38 -17.24
C VAL A 202 -0.41 3.80 -15.84
N GLY A 203 -1.43 4.63 -15.75
CA GLY A 203 -2.05 5.01 -14.49
C GLY A 203 -2.94 3.86 -13.98
N LEU A 204 -2.75 3.50 -12.71
CA LEU A 204 -3.53 2.49 -11.98
C LEU A 204 -4.13 3.17 -10.75
N SER A 205 -5.39 3.56 -10.85
CA SER A 205 -6.07 4.39 -9.85
C SER A 205 -7.08 3.57 -9.07
N MET A 206 -6.92 3.53 -7.73
CA MET A 206 -7.80 2.77 -6.83
C MET A 206 -8.55 3.73 -5.92
N SER A 207 -9.86 3.62 -5.88
CA SER A 207 -10.71 4.32 -4.91
C SER A 207 -10.54 3.74 -3.51
N ASN A 208 -11.10 4.42 -2.51
CA ASN A 208 -11.28 3.80 -1.20
C ASN A 208 -12.06 2.48 -1.34
N CYS A 209 -11.82 1.55 -0.42
CA CYS A 209 -12.43 0.21 -0.39
C CYS A 209 -12.09 -0.69 -1.61
N THR A 210 -11.04 -0.35 -2.37
CA THR A 210 -10.55 -1.13 -3.51
C THR A 210 -9.08 -1.44 -3.36
N ALA A 211 -8.66 -2.63 -3.75
CA ALA A 211 -7.26 -2.99 -3.89
C ALA A 211 -6.96 -3.60 -5.25
N LEU A 212 -5.74 -3.39 -5.73
CA LEU A 212 -5.16 -4.10 -6.86
C LEU A 212 -4.29 -5.24 -6.33
N GLU A 213 -4.72 -6.46 -6.55
CA GLU A 213 -3.91 -7.66 -6.34
C GLU A 213 -3.09 -7.93 -7.61
N ILE A 214 -1.81 -8.18 -7.42
CA ILE A 214 -0.88 -8.57 -8.47
C ILE A 214 -0.16 -9.84 -8.03
N VAL A 215 -0.27 -10.90 -8.83
CA VAL A 215 0.46 -12.16 -8.64
C VAL A 215 1.20 -12.46 -9.93
N ASP A 216 2.52 -12.35 -9.90
CA ASP A 216 3.39 -12.40 -11.06
C ASP A 216 2.99 -11.34 -12.12
N ASP A 217 2.52 -11.76 -13.29
CA ASP A 217 2.05 -10.90 -14.39
C ASP A 217 0.52 -10.74 -14.45
N LYS A 218 -0.22 -11.35 -13.50
CA LYS A 218 -1.67 -11.30 -13.44
C LYS A 218 -2.15 -10.31 -12.39
N TYR A 219 -3.22 -9.61 -12.70
CA TYR A 219 -3.84 -8.69 -11.73
C TYR A 219 -5.35 -8.80 -11.72
N ARG A 220 -5.95 -8.47 -10.59
CA ARG A 220 -7.40 -8.33 -10.43
C ARG A 220 -7.72 -7.29 -9.36
N LEU A 221 -8.97 -6.82 -9.35
CA LEU A 221 -9.47 -5.97 -8.28
C LEU A 221 -10.05 -6.80 -7.14
N ILE A 222 -9.85 -6.29 -5.92
CA ILE A 222 -10.58 -6.71 -4.73
C ILE A 222 -11.42 -5.51 -4.30
N ILE A 223 -12.73 -5.63 -4.39
CA ILE A 223 -13.68 -4.57 -4.06
C ILE A 223 -14.44 -4.97 -2.79
N SER A 224 -14.44 -4.12 -1.77
CA SER A 224 -15.20 -4.30 -0.54
C SER A 224 -16.70 -4.22 -0.81
N ASP A 225 -17.49 -4.85 0.05
CA ASP A 225 -18.96 -4.70 0.04
C ASP A 225 -19.39 -3.35 0.66
N ALA A 226 -18.53 -2.75 1.48
CA ALA A 226 -18.75 -1.42 2.03
C ALA A 226 -18.60 -0.35 0.95
N SER A 227 -19.47 0.68 0.99
CA SER A 227 -19.28 1.89 0.20
C SER A 227 -18.73 3.01 1.09
N TYR A 228 -17.61 3.60 0.68
CA TYR A 228 -17.01 4.73 1.37
C TYR A 228 -17.81 6.00 1.08
N HIS A 229 -18.38 6.63 2.11
CA HIS A 229 -19.25 7.82 1.98
C HIS A 229 -20.36 7.70 0.91
N GLY A 230 -20.88 6.50 0.68
CA GLY A 230 -21.92 6.25 -0.34
C GLY A 230 -21.41 6.21 -1.77
N ILE A 231 -20.11 6.20 -2.00
CA ILE A 231 -19.48 6.09 -3.32
C ILE A 231 -19.14 4.63 -3.60
N GLU A 232 -19.55 4.12 -4.76
CA GLU A 232 -19.17 2.78 -5.22
C GLU A 232 -17.64 2.69 -5.40
N ALA A 233 -17.05 1.63 -4.85
CA ALA A 233 -15.61 1.37 -4.98
C ALA A 233 -15.25 0.91 -6.39
N TYR A 234 -14.14 1.39 -6.95
CA TYR A 234 -13.70 1.09 -8.31
C TYR A 234 -12.18 1.20 -8.50
N GLY A 235 -11.70 0.57 -9.57
CA GLY A 235 -10.34 0.76 -10.08
C GLY A 235 -10.37 1.25 -11.53
N LEU A 236 -9.42 2.12 -11.89
CA LEU A 236 -9.28 2.68 -13.23
C LEU A 236 -7.89 2.41 -13.79
N LYS A 237 -7.84 2.11 -15.09
CA LYS A 237 -6.63 2.12 -15.91
C LYS A 237 -6.67 3.32 -16.83
N SER A 238 -5.61 4.13 -16.85
CA SER A 238 -5.53 5.34 -17.66
C SER A 238 -4.20 5.49 -18.38
N TYR A 239 -4.21 6.11 -19.55
CA TYR A 239 -3.04 6.34 -20.39
C TYR A 239 -3.32 7.36 -21.49
N TRP A 240 -2.27 7.91 -22.07
CA TRP A 240 -2.37 8.70 -23.28
C TRP A 240 -2.14 7.83 -24.52
N ASP A 241 -3.01 7.94 -25.51
CA ASP A 241 -2.90 7.29 -26.81
C ASP A 241 -3.17 8.30 -27.92
N ASN A 242 -2.20 8.52 -28.80
CA ASN A 242 -2.30 9.46 -29.93
C ASN A 242 -2.82 10.85 -29.54
N GLY A 243 -2.34 11.39 -28.41
CA GLY A 243 -2.74 12.71 -27.89
C GLY A 243 -4.11 12.75 -27.22
N LYS A 244 -4.78 11.61 -27.05
CA LYS A 244 -6.05 11.46 -26.34
C LYS A 244 -5.86 10.75 -25.01
N TYR A 245 -6.36 11.33 -23.92
CA TYR A 245 -6.42 10.66 -22.63
C TYR A 245 -7.54 9.63 -22.58
N LEU A 246 -7.22 8.43 -22.23
CA LEU A 246 -8.16 7.31 -22.10
C LEU A 246 -8.18 6.82 -20.66
N GLU A 247 -9.38 6.58 -20.15
CA GLU A 247 -9.62 6.03 -18.83
C GLU A 247 -10.67 4.92 -18.93
N LYS A 248 -10.41 3.77 -18.35
CA LYS A 248 -11.29 2.60 -18.37
C LYS A 248 -11.38 1.97 -16.98
N LYS A 249 -12.56 1.53 -16.56
CA LYS A 249 -12.69 0.69 -15.38
C LYS A 249 -11.89 -0.61 -15.58
N ILE A 250 -11.22 -1.04 -14.52
CA ILE A 250 -10.62 -2.39 -14.43
C ILE A 250 -11.76 -3.32 -14.00
N ASN A 251 -11.96 -4.39 -14.72
CA ASN A 251 -13.00 -5.41 -14.44
C ASN A 251 -12.40 -6.60 -13.72
#